data_a5bbe34dcfced4ff14610144603f145a
#
_entry.id   a5bbe34dcfced4ff14610144603f145a
#
_cell.length_a   1.000
_cell.length_b   1.000
_cell.length_c   1.000
_cell.angle_alpha   90.00
_cell.angle_beta   90.00
_cell.angle_gamma   90.00
#
_symmetry.space_group_name_H-M   'P 1'
#
loop_
_entity.id
_entity.type
_entity.pdbx_description
1 polymer ?
#
loop_
_entity_poly.entity_id
_entity_poly.type
_entity_poly.pdbx_seq_one_letter_code
_entity_poly.pdbx_strand_id
1 'polypeptide(L)'
;MATVLELSTRPGTNGIPVVTAAGEIDMSNADRFRDALGLAAAAADGGSFVVDLTGVEYLDSAGVHALFKHAARIRLIAGPLLEPVLTVSGLSDITSVSDD
;
A
#
# COMPACT_ATOMS: atom_id res chain seq x y z
N MET A 1 4.62 -11.03 20.58
CA MET A 1 5.39 -9.86 20.16
C MET A 1 4.65 -9.13 19.05
N ALA A 2 4.55 -7.82 19.13
CA ALA A 2 3.84 -7.05 18.10
C ALA A 2 4.64 -7.04 16.80
N THR A 3 3.95 -7.14 15.69
CA THR A 3 4.54 -7.03 14.37
C THR A 3 4.98 -5.58 14.13
N VAL A 4 6.19 -5.40 13.62
CA VAL A 4 6.72 -4.07 13.33
C VAL A 4 6.19 -3.57 11.99
N LEU A 5 5.61 -2.40 12.01
CA LEU A 5 5.17 -1.70 10.80
C LEU A 5 5.48 -0.23 10.95
N GLU A 6 6.25 0.29 10.02
CA GLU A 6 6.55 1.72 9.94
C GLU A 6 5.79 2.30 8.75
N LEU A 7 5.11 3.40 8.98
CA LEU A 7 4.30 4.08 7.97
C LEU A 7 4.67 5.54 7.93
N SER A 8 4.77 6.09 6.72
CA SER A 8 4.91 7.53 6.54
C SER A 8 4.09 7.96 5.32
N THR A 9 3.64 9.21 5.35
CA THR A 9 2.93 9.81 4.23
C THR A 9 3.56 11.15 3.94
N ARG A 10 3.87 11.40 2.69
CA ARG A 10 4.52 12.64 2.27
C ARG A 10 4.01 13.06 0.89
N PRO A 11 4.11 14.35 0.56
CA PRO A 11 3.85 14.77 -0.81
C PRO A 11 4.98 14.25 -1.72
N GLY A 12 4.59 13.66 -2.84
CA GLY A 12 5.53 13.22 -3.85
C GLY A 12 5.67 14.23 -4.96
N THR A 13 6.15 13.77 -6.11
CA THR A 13 6.28 14.59 -7.31
C THR A 13 4.91 15.15 -7.71
N ASN A 14 4.86 16.44 -8.02
CA ASN A 14 3.63 17.15 -8.39
C ASN A 14 2.56 17.11 -7.29
N GLY A 15 2.98 16.96 -6.04
CA GLY A 15 2.05 16.94 -4.92
C GLY A 15 1.23 15.67 -4.76
N ILE A 16 1.54 14.61 -5.53
CA ILE A 16 0.84 13.34 -5.43
C ILE A 16 1.23 12.68 -4.10
N PRO A 17 0.26 12.34 -3.22
CA PRO A 17 0.61 11.73 -1.94
C PRO A 17 1.30 10.38 -2.12
N VAL A 18 2.30 10.11 -1.25
CA VAL A 18 3.02 8.84 -1.23
C VAL A 18 2.93 8.25 0.16
N VAL A 19 2.36 7.07 0.28
CA VAL A 19 2.38 6.28 1.51
C VAL A 19 3.51 5.29 1.39
N THR A 20 4.42 5.32 2.35
CA THR A 20 5.53 4.36 2.42
C THR A 20 5.33 3.46 3.62
N ALA A 21 5.37 2.16 3.40
CA ALA A 21 5.26 1.15 4.44
C ALA A 21 6.51 0.29 4.45
N ALA A 22 6.94 -0.10 5.65
CA ALA A 22 8.09 -1.00 5.82
C ALA A 22 7.82 -1.94 6.98
N GLY A 23 8.24 -3.18 6.84
CA GLY A 23 8.06 -4.21 7.85
C GLY A 23 7.04 -5.24 7.43
N GLU A 24 6.10 -5.55 8.30
CA GLU A 24 5.09 -6.58 8.05
C GLU A 24 3.69 -6.01 8.28
N ILE A 25 2.80 -6.34 7.37
CA ILE A 25 1.38 -5.94 7.49
C ILE A 25 0.55 -7.18 7.73
N ASP A 26 -0.08 -7.26 8.91
CA ASP A 26 -0.94 -8.37 9.28
C ASP A 26 -2.16 -7.86 10.05
N MET A 27 -2.97 -8.77 10.58
CA MET A 27 -4.19 -8.39 11.27
C MET A 27 -3.96 -7.49 12.48
N SER A 28 -2.78 -7.57 13.11
CA SER A 28 -2.49 -6.78 14.31
C SER A 28 -2.28 -5.30 14.01
N ASN A 29 -1.95 -4.95 12.76
CA ASN A 29 -1.63 -3.57 12.39
C ASN A 29 -2.31 -3.10 11.11
N ALA A 30 -3.16 -3.94 10.49
CA ALA A 30 -3.83 -3.58 9.24
C ALA A 30 -4.70 -2.33 9.39
N ASP A 31 -5.22 -2.06 10.58
CA ASP A 31 -6.01 -0.84 10.82
C ASP A 31 -5.17 0.42 10.61
N ARG A 32 -3.92 0.40 11.09
CA ARG A 32 -3.01 1.53 10.89
C ARG A 32 -2.72 1.75 9.40
N PHE A 33 -2.50 0.66 8.68
CA PHE A 33 -2.27 0.73 7.25
C PHE A 33 -3.48 1.28 6.52
N ARG A 34 -4.67 0.79 6.86
CA ARG A 34 -5.92 1.26 6.27
C ARG A 34 -6.14 2.74 6.51
N ASP A 35 -5.86 3.21 7.74
CA ASP A 35 -6.01 4.62 8.08
C ASP A 35 -5.05 5.49 7.26
N ALA A 36 -3.81 5.03 7.06
CA ALA A 36 -2.85 5.77 6.26
C ALA A 36 -3.30 5.87 4.79
N LEU A 37 -3.86 4.79 4.25
CA LEU A 37 -4.40 4.81 2.89
C LEU A 37 -5.57 5.78 2.77
N GLY A 38 -6.45 5.79 3.77
CA GLY A 38 -7.59 6.70 3.78
C GLY A 38 -7.19 8.15 3.81
N LEU A 39 -6.17 8.48 4.61
CA LEU A 39 -5.65 9.85 4.67
C LEU A 39 -5.02 10.27 3.35
N ALA A 40 -4.26 9.39 2.73
CA ALA A 40 -3.67 9.68 1.43
C ALA A 40 -4.73 9.85 0.34
N ALA A 41 -5.77 9.02 0.37
CA ALA A 41 -6.88 9.13 -0.57
C ALA A 41 -7.58 10.48 -0.43
N ALA A 42 -7.80 10.93 0.80
CA ALA A 42 -8.41 12.24 1.07
C ALA A 42 -7.51 13.37 0.58
N ALA A 43 -6.20 13.26 0.83
CA ALA A 43 -5.25 14.28 0.38
C ALA A 43 -5.14 14.34 -1.15
N ALA A 44 -5.38 13.22 -1.82
CA ALA A 44 -5.35 13.17 -3.29
C ALA A 44 -6.58 13.80 -3.95
N ASP A 45 -7.62 14.07 -3.16
CA ASP A 45 -8.80 14.81 -3.61
C ASP A 45 -9.38 14.27 -4.92
N GLY A 46 -9.67 12.97 -4.95
CA GLY A 46 -10.24 12.31 -6.14
C GLY A 46 -9.20 11.79 -7.14
N GLY A 47 -7.94 12.17 -6.97
CA GLY A 47 -6.87 11.70 -7.85
C GLY A 47 -6.19 10.45 -7.37
N SER A 48 -5.07 10.11 -8.00
CA SER A 48 -4.27 8.95 -7.66
C SER A 48 -3.30 9.25 -6.53
N PHE A 49 -2.88 8.20 -5.82
CA PHE A 49 -1.78 8.31 -4.87
C PHE A 49 -0.91 7.05 -4.96
N VAL A 50 0.29 7.16 -4.45
CA VAL A 50 1.30 6.10 -4.54
C VAL A 50 1.38 5.36 -3.22
N VAL A 51 1.45 4.04 -3.27
CA VAL A 51 1.72 3.21 -2.09
C VAL A 51 3.01 2.43 -2.36
N ASP A 52 4.04 2.77 -1.61
CA ASP A 52 5.37 2.17 -1.75
C ASP A 52 5.52 1.07 -0.72
N LEU A 53 5.51 -0.16 -1.18
CA LEU A 53 5.63 -1.37 -0.36
C LEU A 53 7.00 -2.04 -0.51
N THR A 54 7.99 -1.34 -1.07
CA THR A 54 9.31 -1.96 -1.31
C THR A 54 9.99 -2.41 -0.02
N GLY A 55 9.69 -1.76 1.11
CA GLY A 55 10.21 -2.15 2.42
C GLY A 55 9.38 -3.17 3.16
N VAL A 56 8.28 -3.67 2.56
CA VAL A 56 7.40 -4.63 3.21
C VAL A 56 7.86 -6.05 2.89
N GLU A 57 8.03 -6.83 3.94
CA GLU A 57 8.51 -8.21 3.83
C GLU A 57 7.38 -9.24 3.90
N TYR A 58 6.22 -8.83 4.41
CA TYR A 58 5.07 -9.73 4.58
C TYR A 58 3.79 -8.92 4.47
N LEU A 59 2.82 -9.48 3.77
CA LEU A 59 1.51 -8.85 3.55
C LEU A 59 0.46 -9.95 3.56
N ASP A 60 -0.41 -9.95 4.56
CA ASP A 60 -1.48 -10.95 4.64
C ASP A 60 -2.77 -10.43 3.98
N SER A 61 -3.84 -11.23 4.10
CA SER A 61 -5.11 -10.91 3.46
C SER A 61 -5.73 -9.63 3.97
N ALA A 62 -5.48 -9.26 5.24
CA ALA A 62 -6.02 -8.01 5.78
C ALA A 62 -5.38 -6.80 5.09
N GLY A 63 -4.07 -6.85 4.85
CA GLY A 63 -3.38 -5.79 4.12
C GLY A 63 -3.80 -5.73 2.66
N VAL A 64 -3.94 -6.89 2.02
CA VAL A 64 -4.42 -6.96 0.64
C VAL A 64 -5.83 -6.36 0.54
N HIS A 65 -6.70 -6.70 1.48
CA HIS A 65 -8.06 -6.18 1.49
C HIS A 65 -8.09 -4.65 1.60
N ALA A 66 -7.21 -4.09 2.43
CA ALA A 66 -7.11 -2.63 2.55
C ALA A 66 -6.73 -1.98 1.22
N LEU A 67 -5.81 -2.61 0.47
CA LEU A 67 -5.41 -2.10 -0.83
C LEU A 67 -6.55 -2.16 -1.85
N PHE A 68 -7.35 -3.22 -1.81
CA PHE A 68 -8.47 -3.37 -2.76
C PHE A 68 -9.46 -2.21 -2.68
N LYS A 69 -9.66 -1.65 -1.50
CA LYS A 69 -10.60 -0.53 -1.34
C LYS A 69 -10.24 0.69 -2.17
N HIS A 70 -8.97 0.85 -2.49
CA HIS A 70 -8.47 2.01 -3.23
C HIS A 70 -7.82 1.63 -4.56
N ALA A 71 -8.03 0.39 -5.03
CA ALA A 71 -7.29 -0.18 -6.15
C ALA A 71 -7.31 0.69 -7.41
N ALA A 72 -8.44 1.32 -7.71
CA ALA A 72 -8.57 2.15 -8.92
C ALA A 72 -7.76 3.44 -8.84
N ARG A 73 -7.33 3.85 -7.66
CA ARG A 73 -6.65 5.12 -7.42
C ARG A 73 -5.20 4.96 -7.00
N ILE A 74 -4.76 3.71 -6.74
CA ILE A 74 -3.42 3.45 -6.22
C ILE A 74 -2.46 3.16 -7.36
N ARG A 75 -1.23 3.65 -7.22
CA ARG A 75 -0.08 3.15 -7.97
C ARG A 75 0.81 2.44 -6.96
N LEU A 76 0.92 1.12 -7.07
CA LEU A 76 1.72 0.32 -6.15
C LEU A 76 3.15 0.22 -6.63
N ILE A 77 4.08 0.38 -5.69
CA ILE A 77 5.49 0.05 -5.91
C ILE A 77 5.80 -1.10 -4.97
N ALA A 78 6.23 -2.23 -5.50
CA ALA A 78 6.45 -3.43 -4.71
C ALA A 78 7.69 -4.16 -5.20
N GLY A 79 8.42 -4.78 -4.27
CA GLY A 79 9.57 -5.59 -4.59
C GLY A 79 9.18 -7.03 -4.93
N PRO A 80 10.17 -7.86 -5.27
CA PRO A 80 9.91 -9.24 -5.70
C PRO A 80 9.31 -10.13 -4.61
N LEU A 81 9.48 -9.79 -3.34
CA LEU A 81 8.87 -10.57 -2.26
C LEU A 81 7.36 -10.54 -2.29
N LEU A 82 6.77 -9.41 -2.66
CA LEU A 82 5.31 -9.24 -2.65
C LEU A 82 4.66 -9.51 -4.00
N GLU A 83 5.43 -9.57 -5.06
CA GLU A 83 4.87 -9.74 -6.40
C GLU A 83 3.95 -10.96 -6.50
N PRO A 84 4.34 -12.14 -5.98
CA PRO A 84 3.44 -13.31 -6.04
C PRO A 84 2.14 -13.10 -5.29
N VAL A 85 2.18 -12.42 -4.15
CA VAL A 85 0.97 -12.14 -3.36
C VAL A 85 0.02 -11.24 -4.15
N LEU A 86 0.56 -10.21 -4.78
CA LEU A 86 -0.23 -9.26 -5.55
C LEU A 86 -0.84 -9.93 -6.78
N THR A 87 -0.11 -10.82 -7.43
CA THR A 87 -0.59 -11.54 -8.59
C THR A 87 -1.68 -12.54 -8.21
N VAL A 88 -1.46 -13.35 -7.18
CA VAL A 88 -2.40 -14.38 -6.76
C VAL A 88 -3.70 -13.76 -6.25
N SER A 89 -3.62 -12.63 -5.57
CA SER A 89 -4.80 -11.94 -5.04
C SER A 89 -5.64 -11.27 -6.13
N GLY A 90 -5.11 -11.12 -7.34
CA GLY A 90 -5.78 -10.41 -8.42
C GLY A 90 -5.59 -8.90 -8.38
N LEU A 91 -4.83 -8.40 -7.41
CA LEU A 91 -4.64 -6.97 -7.25
C LEU A 91 -3.90 -6.35 -8.44
N SER A 92 -2.94 -7.08 -8.99
CA SER A 92 -2.17 -6.59 -10.15
C SER A 92 -3.02 -6.44 -11.41
N ASP A 93 -4.22 -7.06 -11.44
CA ASP A 93 -5.13 -6.95 -12.57
C ASP A 93 -5.97 -5.67 -12.54
N ILE A 94 -6.10 -5.05 -11.36
CA ILE A 94 -6.98 -3.91 -11.18
C ILE A 94 -6.27 -2.65 -10.69
N THR A 95 -4.95 -2.73 -10.48
CA THR A 95 -4.17 -1.57 -10.09
C THR A 95 -2.82 -1.59 -10.79
N SER A 96 -2.21 -0.43 -10.91
CA SER A 96 -0.87 -0.32 -11.49
C SER A 96 0.17 -0.77 -10.49
N VAL A 97 1.02 -1.72 -10.87
CA VAL A 97 2.10 -2.22 -10.02
C VAL A 97 3.43 -2.04 -10.72
N SER A 98 4.39 -1.51 -10.00
CA SER A 98 5.73 -1.26 -10.50
C SER A 98 6.74 -1.76 -9.49
N ASP A 99 7.95 -2.07 -9.91
CA ASP A 99 9.00 -2.54 -9.02
C ASP A 99 10.05 -1.46 -8.70
N ASP A 100 9.79 -0.22 -9.04
CA ASP A 100 10.69 0.88 -8.65
C ASP A 100 9.95 2.17 -8.30
#